data_df51303b41e5ad70ff53b15eb81e6b26
#
_entry.id   df51303b41e5ad70ff53b15eb81e6b26
#
_cell.length_a   1.000
_cell.length_b   1.000
_cell.length_c   1.000
_cell.angle_alpha   90.00
_cell.angle_beta   90.00
_cell.angle_gamma   90.00
#
_symmetry.space_group_name_H-M   'P 1'
#
loop_
_entity.id
_entity.type
_entity.pdbx_description
1 polymer ?
#
loop_
_entity_poly.entity_id
_entity_poly.type
_entity_poly.pdbx_seq_one_letter_code
_entity_poly.pdbx_strand_id
1 'polypeptide(L)'
;MKEEEVLKFLAARTHLGGTNLDFQMEQYIYKRKSDGIYIINLKRTWEKLLLAARAIVAIENPADVDVTSSRNTGQRAVLKFAAATGATPIAGRFTPGTFTNQIQAAFREPRLLVVTDPRADHQPLTEASYVNLPTIALCNTDSSLRYMDIATP
;
A
#
# COMPACT_ATOMS: atom_id res chain seq x y z
N MET A 1 16.71 -7.41 10.06
CA MET A 1 15.56 -7.18 10.95
C MET A 1 16.02 -7.42 12.38
N LYS A 2 15.85 -6.42 13.26
CA LYS A 2 16.20 -6.52 14.70
C LYS A 2 15.05 -7.20 15.48
N GLU A 3 15.34 -7.76 16.64
CA GLU A 3 14.31 -8.42 17.47
C GLU A 3 13.16 -7.47 17.88
N GLU A 4 13.48 -6.23 18.19
CA GLU A 4 12.48 -5.20 18.51
C GLU A 4 11.49 -4.94 17.36
N GLU A 5 11.95 -5.02 16.12
CA GLU A 5 11.11 -4.86 14.92
C GLU A 5 10.17 -6.05 14.76
N VAL A 6 10.68 -7.25 15.00
CA VAL A 6 9.86 -8.47 14.97
C VAL A 6 8.74 -8.38 15.99
N LEU A 7 9.05 -7.95 17.22
CA LEU A 7 8.05 -7.78 18.27
C LEU A 7 6.97 -6.77 17.89
N LYS A 8 7.34 -5.65 17.25
CA LYS A 8 6.38 -4.66 16.74
C LYS A 8 5.46 -5.25 15.67
N PHE A 9 6.01 -6.02 14.69
CA PHE A 9 5.20 -6.70 13.67
C PHE A 9 4.25 -7.74 14.28
N LEU A 10 4.71 -8.52 15.25
CA LEU A 10 3.87 -9.50 15.93
C LEU A 10 2.76 -8.83 16.75
N ALA A 11 3.09 -7.76 17.47
CA ALA A 11 2.12 -6.98 18.25
C ALA A 11 1.05 -6.35 17.36
N ALA A 12 1.44 -5.85 16.18
CA ALA A 12 0.53 -5.31 15.18
C ALA A 12 -0.24 -6.39 14.39
N ARG A 13 0.06 -7.69 14.62
CA ARG A 13 -0.55 -8.84 13.92
C ARG A 13 -0.37 -8.83 12.39
N THR A 14 0.66 -8.19 11.88
CA THR A 14 0.93 -8.10 10.43
C THR A 14 1.33 -9.43 9.80
N HIS A 15 1.67 -10.44 10.61
CA HIS A 15 1.96 -11.79 10.16
C HIS A 15 0.70 -12.63 9.86
N LEU A 16 -0.49 -12.17 10.26
CA LEU A 16 -1.75 -12.87 10.03
C LEU A 16 -2.41 -12.36 8.76
N GLY A 17 -2.55 -13.23 7.79
CA GLY A 17 -3.27 -12.96 6.54
C GLY A 17 -4.73 -13.40 6.60
N GLY A 18 -5.36 -13.51 5.43
CA GLY A 18 -6.71 -14.03 5.27
C GLY A 18 -6.75 -15.54 5.11
N THR A 19 -7.94 -16.05 4.81
CA THR A 19 -8.20 -17.46 4.50
C THR A 19 -8.01 -17.80 3.02
N ASN A 20 -8.07 -16.77 2.17
CA ASN A 20 -7.90 -16.87 0.73
C ASN A 20 -6.50 -16.44 0.32
N LEU A 21 -5.99 -17.03 -0.75
CA LEU A 21 -4.66 -16.77 -1.28
C LEU A 21 -4.75 -16.48 -2.78
N ASP A 22 -4.18 -15.36 -3.20
CA ASP A 22 -3.90 -15.06 -4.59
C ASP A 22 -2.61 -15.77 -5.02
N PHE A 23 -2.56 -16.30 -6.26
CA PHE A 23 -1.41 -17.05 -6.74
C PHE A 23 -0.11 -16.23 -6.78
N GLN A 24 -0.20 -14.92 -7.00
CA GLN A 24 0.96 -14.02 -7.01
C GLN A 24 1.50 -13.73 -5.60
N MET A 25 0.64 -13.83 -4.58
CA MET A 25 1.01 -13.62 -3.17
C MET A 25 1.63 -14.86 -2.52
N GLU A 26 1.58 -16.03 -3.16
CA GLU A 26 2.12 -17.30 -2.62
C GLU A 26 3.59 -17.18 -2.21
N GLN A 27 4.38 -16.40 -2.96
CA GLN A 27 5.78 -16.16 -2.63
C GLN A 27 6.03 -15.49 -1.28
N TYR A 28 5.04 -14.79 -0.71
CA TYR A 28 5.15 -14.07 0.57
C TYR A 28 4.63 -14.88 1.76
N ILE A 29 4.02 -16.04 1.51
CA ILE A 29 3.42 -16.88 2.54
C ILE A 29 4.47 -17.82 3.12
N TYR A 30 4.42 -17.98 4.45
CA TYR A 30 5.25 -18.94 5.17
C TYR A 30 4.54 -20.29 5.33
N LYS A 31 3.33 -20.30 5.90
CA LYS A 31 2.55 -21.50 6.18
C LYS A 31 1.06 -21.17 6.34
N ARG A 32 0.21 -22.18 6.16
CA ARG A 32 -1.21 -22.12 6.52
C ARG A 32 -1.43 -22.80 7.87
N LYS A 33 -2.20 -22.16 8.77
CA LYS A 33 -2.61 -22.73 10.04
C LYS A 33 -3.70 -23.80 9.85
N SER A 34 -3.96 -24.61 10.89
CA SER A 34 -5.10 -25.54 10.94
C SER A 34 -6.44 -24.82 10.81
N ASP A 35 -6.54 -23.59 11.31
CA ASP A 35 -7.71 -22.70 11.22
C ASP A 35 -7.96 -22.14 9.81
N GLY A 36 -7.10 -22.49 8.84
CA GLY A 36 -7.21 -22.03 7.47
C GLY A 36 -6.59 -20.66 7.20
N ILE A 37 -6.05 -19.97 8.21
CA ILE A 37 -5.42 -18.65 8.08
C ILE A 37 -3.99 -18.79 7.58
N TYR A 38 -3.60 -17.98 6.60
CA TYR A 38 -2.24 -17.91 6.10
C TYR A 38 -1.35 -17.03 6.99
N ILE A 39 -0.10 -17.44 7.16
CA ILE A 39 0.92 -16.68 7.88
C ILE A 39 1.86 -16.07 6.85
N ILE A 40 2.02 -14.75 6.91
CA ILE A 40 2.91 -13.98 6.04
C ILE A 40 4.35 -14.04 6.60
N ASN A 41 5.32 -14.17 5.70
CA ASN A 41 6.74 -14.19 6.05
C ASN A 41 7.25 -12.76 6.37
N LEU A 42 7.43 -12.46 7.65
CA LEU A 42 7.86 -11.14 8.11
C LEU A 42 9.22 -10.68 7.56
N LYS A 43 10.13 -11.60 7.23
CA LYS A 43 11.39 -11.24 6.60
C LYS A 43 11.17 -10.59 5.23
N ARG A 44 10.29 -11.17 4.42
CA ARG A 44 9.95 -10.62 3.11
C ARG A 44 9.16 -9.31 3.21
N THR A 45 8.26 -9.21 4.19
CA THR A 45 7.57 -7.96 4.51
C THR A 45 8.56 -6.84 4.82
N TRP A 46 9.56 -7.12 5.65
CA TRP A 46 10.61 -6.17 5.99
C TRP A 46 11.44 -5.73 4.78
N GLU A 47 11.87 -6.67 3.94
CA GLU A 47 12.62 -6.39 2.72
C GLU A 47 11.83 -5.47 1.78
N LYS A 48 10.54 -5.74 1.59
CA LYS A 48 9.66 -4.92 0.74
C LYS A 48 9.36 -3.55 1.35
N LEU A 49 9.20 -3.49 2.67
CA LEU A 49 9.00 -2.22 3.38
C LEU A 49 10.21 -1.29 3.24
N LEU A 50 11.43 -1.83 3.35
CA LEU A 50 12.66 -1.05 3.10
C LEU A 50 12.75 -0.55 1.66
N LEU A 51 12.34 -1.37 0.70
CA LEU A 51 12.31 -0.98 -0.71
C LEU A 51 11.30 0.15 -0.93
N ALA A 52 10.11 0.02 -0.36
CA ALA A 52 9.06 1.05 -0.41
C ALA A 52 9.54 2.38 0.22
N ALA A 53 10.19 2.30 1.39
CA ALA A 53 10.74 3.48 2.06
C ALA A 53 11.80 4.19 1.20
N ARG A 54 12.68 3.44 0.54
CA ARG A 54 13.68 4.00 -0.38
C ARG A 54 13.03 4.70 -1.58
N ALA A 55 11.97 4.12 -2.14
CA ALA A 55 11.23 4.71 -3.25
C ALA A 55 10.55 6.02 -2.85
N ILE A 56 9.97 6.08 -1.64
CA ILE A 56 9.35 7.31 -1.12
C ILE A 56 10.39 8.41 -0.90
N VAL A 57 11.52 8.08 -0.30
CA VAL A 57 12.60 9.05 -0.04
C VAL A 57 13.25 9.54 -1.33
N ALA A 58 13.24 8.76 -2.40
CA ALA A 58 13.77 9.15 -3.70
C ALA A 58 13.00 10.29 -4.39
N ILE A 59 11.78 10.57 -3.96
CA ILE A 59 10.99 11.70 -4.45
C ILE A 59 11.45 12.98 -3.73
N GLU A 60 11.97 13.93 -4.48
CA GLU A 60 12.54 15.18 -3.92
C GLU A 60 11.52 16.03 -3.19
N ASN A 61 10.33 16.19 -3.79
CA ASN A 61 9.23 16.96 -3.17
C ASN A 61 8.22 16.00 -2.54
N PRO A 62 8.11 15.94 -1.21
CA PRO A 62 7.18 15.03 -0.54
C PRO A 62 5.70 15.30 -0.89
N ALA A 63 5.34 16.50 -1.32
CA ALA A 63 3.98 16.82 -1.75
C ALA A 63 3.55 16.07 -3.04
N ASP A 64 4.52 15.57 -3.82
CA ASP A 64 4.28 14.79 -5.04
C ASP A 64 4.05 13.30 -4.75
N VAL A 65 4.02 12.92 -3.48
CA VAL A 65 3.66 11.57 -3.04
C VAL A 65 2.21 11.61 -2.56
N ASP A 66 1.32 10.94 -3.28
CA ASP A 66 -0.07 10.78 -2.86
C ASP A 66 -0.25 9.48 -2.09
N VAL A 67 -0.96 9.55 -0.95
CA VAL A 67 -1.26 8.39 -0.12
C VAL A 67 -2.76 8.26 0.03
N THR A 68 -3.32 7.13 -0.39
CA THR A 68 -4.77 6.92 -0.42
C THR A 68 -5.23 5.81 0.50
N SER A 69 -6.40 6.00 1.11
CA SER A 69 -7.15 4.98 1.83
C SER A 69 -8.64 5.31 1.85
N SER A 70 -9.45 4.43 1.30
CA SER A 70 -10.91 4.50 1.44
C SER A 70 -11.42 3.79 2.70
N ARG A 71 -10.63 2.89 3.31
CA ARG A 71 -11.02 2.19 4.54
C ARG A 71 -10.94 3.10 5.75
N ASN A 72 -11.99 3.08 6.58
CA ASN A 72 -12.05 3.87 7.82
C ASN A 72 -10.85 3.63 8.75
N THR A 73 -10.37 2.39 8.83
CA THR A 73 -9.21 2.03 9.66
C THR A 73 -7.89 2.58 9.11
N GLY A 74 -7.78 2.75 7.80
CA GLY A 74 -6.57 3.27 7.13
C GLY A 74 -6.51 4.79 7.05
N GLN A 75 -7.66 5.47 7.06
CA GLN A 75 -7.72 6.93 6.87
C GLN A 75 -6.89 7.71 7.89
N ARG A 76 -6.97 7.31 9.16
CA ARG A 76 -6.18 7.96 10.22
C ARG A 76 -4.67 7.76 10.01
N ALA A 77 -4.26 6.58 9.57
CA ALA A 77 -2.86 6.27 9.29
C ALA A 77 -2.33 7.12 8.14
N VAL A 78 -3.12 7.28 7.07
CA VAL A 78 -2.80 8.14 5.91
C VAL A 78 -2.63 9.59 6.35
N LEU A 79 -3.53 10.14 7.17
CA LEU A 79 -3.41 11.50 7.68
C LEU A 79 -2.17 11.70 8.57
N LYS A 80 -1.84 10.73 9.42
CA LYS A 80 -0.64 10.78 10.25
C LYS A 80 0.64 10.63 9.45
N PHE A 81 0.64 9.78 8.45
CA PHE A 81 1.75 9.64 7.52
C PHE A 81 2.01 10.95 6.76
N ALA A 82 0.96 11.56 6.24
CA ALA A 82 1.05 12.85 5.56
C ALA A 82 1.59 13.96 6.46
N ALA A 83 1.14 14.04 7.70
CA ALA A 83 1.64 15.02 8.68
C ALA A 83 3.13 14.81 9.04
N ALA A 84 3.60 13.56 9.04
CA ALA A 84 5.00 13.23 9.36
C ALA A 84 5.95 13.40 8.17
N THR A 85 5.49 13.16 6.94
CA THR A 85 6.34 13.15 5.73
C THR A 85 6.15 14.37 4.84
N GLY A 86 5.04 15.08 4.95
CA GLY A 86 4.65 16.13 4.03
C GLY A 86 3.96 15.62 2.75
N ALA A 87 3.65 14.33 2.67
CA ALA A 87 2.90 13.73 1.57
C ALA A 87 1.46 14.24 1.50
N THR A 88 0.82 14.09 0.36
CA THR A 88 -0.56 14.50 0.18
C THR A 88 -1.52 13.35 0.49
N PRO A 89 -2.42 13.51 1.48
CA PRO A 89 -3.36 12.46 1.85
C PRO A 89 -4.64 12.51 1.02
N ILE A 90 -5.13 11.35 0.59
CA ILE A 90 -6.47 11.14 0.05
C ILE A 90 -7.20 10.18 1.01
N ALA A 91 -7.76 10.75 2.07
CA ALA A 91 -8.48 9.98 3.08
C ALA A 91 -9.98 9.95 2.76
N GLY A 92 -10.50 8.80 2.39
CA GLY A 92 -11.88 8.59 1.97
C GLY A 92 -12.01 8.09 0.54
N ARG A 93 -13.18 8.28 -0.07
CA ARG A 93 -13.44 7.83 -1.44
C ARG A 93 -12.57 8.59 -2.44
N PHE A 94 -11.85 7.86 -3.26
CA PHE A 94 -11.14 8.43 -4.40
C PHE A 94 -12.13 8.91 -5.47
N THR A 95 -12.00 10.14 -5.92
CA THR A 95 -12.81 10.70 -7.00
C THR A 95 -12.26 10.26 -8.34
N PRO A 96 -13.00 9.50 -9.18
CA PRO A 96 -12.53 9.11 -10.49
C PRO A 96 -12.16 10.33 -11.34
N GLY A 97 -11.05 10.21 -12.11
CA GLY A 97 -10.55 11.29 -12.95
C GLY A 97 -9.55 12.24 -12.27
N THR A 98 -9.21 12.03 -11.01
CA THR A 98 -8.23 12.85 -10.28
C THR A 98 -6.85 12.85 -10.97
N PHE A 99 -6.43 11.75 -11.55
CA PHE A 99 -5.15 11.64 -12.25
C PHE A 99 -5.26 11.77 -13.79
N THR A 100 -6.45 11.55 -14.35
CA THR A 100 -6.65 11.46 -15.79
C THR A 100 -7.38 12.64 -16.41
N ASN A 101 -8.21 13.34 -15.66
CA ASN A 101 -9.02 14.46 -16.16
C ASN A 101 -8.44 15.81 -15.74
N GLN A 102 -7.72 16.47 -16.65
CA GLN A 102 -7.03 17.73 -16.40
C GLN A 102 -7.96 18.93 -16.09
N ILE A 103 -9.22 18.89 -16.52
CA ILE A 103 -10.18 19.97 -16.27
C ILE A 103 -10.91 19.85 -14.93
N GLN A 104 -10.70 18.75 -14.20
CA GLN A 104 -11.32 18.55 -12.90
C GLN A 104 -10.66 19.44 -11.83
N ALA A 105 -11.46 20.03 -10.93
CA ALA A 105 -10.93 20.88 -9.86
C ALA A 105 -9.96 20.15 -8.89
N ALA A 106 -10.14 18.84 -8.73
CA ALA A 106 -9.30 17.99 -7.90
C ALA A 106 -8.16 17.30 -8.68
N PHE A 107 -7.83 17.77 -9.89
CA PHE A 107 -6.76 17.19 -10.72
C PHE A 107 -5.40 17.25 -10.02
N ARG A 108 -4.64 16.16 -10.12
CA ARG A 108 -3.31 16.01 -9.53
C ARG A 108 -2.39 15.22 -10.46
N GLU A 109 -1.12 15.56 -10.39
CA GLU A 109 -0.04 14.88 -11.10
C GLU A 109 1.05 14.44 -10.09
N PRO A 110 0.77 13.44 -9.22
CA PRO A 110 1.78 12.95 -8.30
C PRO A 110 2.89 12.18 -9.04
N ARG A 111 4.02 11.99 -8.38
CA ARG A 111 5.13 11.19 -8.88
C ARG A 111 5.16 9.79 -8.30
N LEU A 112 4.44 9.55 -7.22
CA LEU A 112 4.33 8.26 -6.55
C LEU A 112 2.98 8.14 -5.86
N LEU A 113 2.35 6.98 -5.99
CA LEU A 113 1.09 6.65 -5.31
C LEU A 113 1.33 5.54 -4.28
N VAL A 114 0.86 5.75 -3.06
CA VAL A 114 0.86 4.75 -1.98
C VAL A 114 -0.58 4.39 -1.65
N VAL A 115 -0.92 3.11 -1.74
CA VAL A 115 -2.27 2.57 -1.51
C VAL A 115 -2.26 1.66 -0.30
N THR A 116 -3.21 1.84 0.61
CA THR A 116 -3.28 1.03 1.85
C THR A 116 -4.03 -0.29 1.67
N ASP A 117 -5.00 -0.36 0.74
CA ASP A 117 -5.74 -1.59 0.44
C ASP A 117 -6.13 -1.62 -1.04
N PRO A 118 -5.45 -2.42 -1.86
CA PRO A 118 -5.69 -2.46 -3.31
C PRO A 118 -7.09 -2.96 -3.70
N ARG A 119 -7.80 -3.65 -2.83
CA ARG A 119 -9.16 -4.11 -3.12
C ARG A 119 -10.17 -2.98 -2.97
N ALA A 120 -10.07 -2.21 -1.89
CA ALA A 120 -10.94 -1.07 -1.65
C ALA A 120 -10.59 0.11 -2.58
N ASP A 121 -9.29 0.31 -2.82
CA ASP A 121 -8.74 1.42 -3.61
C ASP A 121 -8.27 0.96 -5.00
N HIS A 122 -9.09 0.16 -5.71
CA HIS A 122 -8.76 -0.31 -7.06
C HIS A 122 -8.81 0.81 -8.11
N GLN A 123 -9.66 1.81 -7.94
CA GLN A 123 -9.80 2.93 -8.88
C GLN A 123 -8.52 3.77 -9.01
N PRO A 124 -7.86 4.21 -7.92
CA PRO A 124 -6.56 4.90 -8.00
C PRO A 124 -5.49 4.08 -8.72
N LEU A 125 -5.41 2.77 -8.47
CA LEU A 125 -4.46 1.88 -9.14
C LEU A 125 -4.70 1.78 -10.65
N THR A 126 -5.96 1.70 -11.05
CA THR A 126 -6.33 1.66 -12.47
C THR A 126 -5.96 2.97 -13.17
N GLU A 127 -6.25 4.11 -12.54
CA GLU A 127 -5.89 5.42 -13.11
C GLU A 127 -4.38 5.64 -13.14
N ALA A 128 -3.65 5.19 -12.12
CA ALA A 128 -2.19 5.25 -12.09
C ALA A 128 -1.57 4.51 -13.29
N SER A 129 -2.16 3.40 -13.71
CA SER A 129 -1.69 2.64 -14.87
C SER A 129 -1.85 3.40 -16.21
N TYR A 130 -2.80 4.33 -16.30
CA TYR A 130 -3.00 5.15 -17.51
C TYR A 130 -2.00 6.31 -17.62
N VAL A 131 -1.50 6.79 -16.48
CA VAL A 131 -0.62 7.97 -16.42
C VAL A 131 0.83 7.61 -16.09
N ASN A 132 1.20 6.33 -16.16
CA ASN A 132 2.54 5.82 -15.85
C ASN A 132 3.04 6.22 -14.44
N LEU A 133 2.15 6.19 -13.48
CA LEU A 133 2.44 6.57 -12.09
C LEU A 133 2.92 5.32 -11.31
N PRO A 134 4.14 5.32 -10.76
CA PRO A 134 4.62 4.23 -9.91
C PRO A 134 3.75 4.04 -8.68
N THR A 135 3.51 2.79 -8.29
CA THR A 135 2.59 2.45 -7.22
C THR A 135 3.21 1.56 -6.16
N ILE A 136 2.95 1.89 -4.90
CA ILE A 136 3.27 1.08 -3.73
C ILE A 136 1.96 0.69 -3.07
N ALA A 137 1.77 -0.59 -2.76
CA ALA A 137 0.57 -1.05 -2.07
C ALA A 137 0.87 -1.94 -0.87
N LEU A 138 0.09 -1.77 0.20
CA LEU A 138 0.04 -2.71 1.31
C LEU A 138 -0.96 -3.81 0.94
N CYS A 139 -0.49 -5.06 0.89
CA CYS A 139 -1.25 -6.17 0.35
C CYS A 139 -1.57 -7.21 1.43
N ASN A 140 -2.76 -7.75 1.38
CA ASN A 140 -3.11 -8.97 2.13
C ASN A 140 -2.91 -10.21 1.24
N THR A 141 -3.07 -11.39 1.78
CA THR A 141 -2.92 -12.67 1.07
C THR A 141 -3.87 -12.84 -0.12
N ASP A 142 -5.02 -12.19 -0.08
CA ASP A 142 -6.06 -12.23 -1.11
C ASP A 142 -6.02 -11.05 -2.11
N SER A 143 -5.02 -10.19 -2.00
CA SER A 143 -4.87 -9.02 -2.88
C SER A 143 -4.28 -9.42 -4.22
N SER A 144 -4.89 -8.95 -5.32
CA SER A 144 -4.29 -9.03 -6.65
C SER A 144 -3.14 -8.04 -6.77
N LEU A 145 -2.01 -8.45 -7.33
CA LEU A 145 -0.84 -7.59 -7.55
C LEU A 145 -0.88 -6.82 -8.88
N ARG A 146 -2.02 -6.81 -9.55
CA ARG A 146 -2.18 -6.09 -10.81
C ARG A 146 -2.02 -4.58 -10.61
N TYR A 147 -1.26 -3.94 -11.48
CA TYR A 147 -0.95 -2.49 -11.45
C TYR A 147 -0.14 -2.02 -10.24
N MET A 148 0.58 -2.92 -9.58
CA MET A 148 1.44 -2.59 -8.45
C MET A 148 2.90 -2.87 -8.77
N ASP A 149 3.76 -1.87 -8.52
CA ASP A 149 5.20 -2.00 -8.72
C ASP A 149 5.89 -2.54 -7.47
N ILE A 150 5.49 -2.06 -6.30
CA ILE A 150 6.00 -2.53 -5.01
C ILE A 150 4.82 -2.99 -4.16
N ALA A 151 4.71 -4.31 -3.97
CA ALA A 151 3.77 -4.91 -3.03
C ALA A 151 4.46 -5.18 -1.69
N THR A 152 3.88 -4.62 -0.61
CA THR A 152 4.32 -4.86 0.77
C THR A 152 3.26 -5.73 1.45
N PRO A 153 3.56 -7.02 1.66
CA PRO A 153 2.61 -7.94 2.29
C PRO A 153 2.45 -7.69 3.79
#